data_6660115ce22c6c812e538100b14c56eb
#
_entry.id   6660115ce22c6c812e538100b14c56eb
#
_cell.length_a   1.000
_cell.length_b   1.000
_cell.length_c   1.000
_cell.angle_alpha   90.00
_cell.angle_beta   90.00
_cell.angle_gamma   90.00
#
_symmetry.space_group_name_H-M   'P 1'
#
loop_
_entity.id
_entity.type
_entity.pdbx_description
1 polymer ?
#
loop_
_entity_poly.entity_id
_entity_poly.type
_entity_poly.pdbx_seq_one_letter_code
_entity_poly.pdbx_strand_id
1 'polypeptide(L)'
;MEEERKYTYRVRPCNSFTLDELSRGYLWFSRPTCYKDTEDANIAAFINDTDAIERGLLHAGYRKECIGKYIKEMSYIGICCFTEEKPIGRNLINFPRCREDNAIVIKYNRNKLKNFFEKHPKHPLLPCFHNVIYDKNPTKLEQFDKWSFLVKDDFGNRKYKTIQGFLHEHPRELDKLIFMLYTRINSRFEKQNEERIIIAGRNVPRHNNETIGYNIQIPADVIDTVYVYSSVAEDFREKMNEIPSIANKIVHEIVK
;
A
#
# COMPACT_ATOMS: atom_id res chain seq x y z
N MET A 1 8.97 -19.93 14.82
CA MET A 1 7.69 -19.53 14.22
C MET A 1 7.41 -18.15 14.78
N GLU A 2 7.41 -17.10 13.94
CA GLU A 2 6.91 -15.80 14.37
C GLU A 2 5.44 -15.96 14.74
N GLU A 3 5.08 -15.51 15.92
CA GLU A 3 3.69 -15.48 16.38
C GLU A 3 2.91 -14.57 15.41
N GLU A 4 1.95 -15.12 14.69
CA GLU A 4 1.22 -14.38 13.65
C GLU A 4 0.48 -13.22 14.31
N ARG A 5 0.86 -11.98 13.97
CA ARG A 5 0.28 -10.76 14.56
C ARG A 5 -1.23 -10.75 14.38
N LYS A 6 -1.95 -10.59 15.47
CA LYS A 6 -3.41 -10.63 15.52
C LYS A 6 -4.04 -9.35 14.96
N TYR A 7 -3.36 -8.21 15.09
CA TYR A 7 -3.90 -6.89 14.76
C TYR A 7 -2.96 -6.09 13.88
N THR A 8 -3.56 -5.16 13.14
CA THR A 8 -2.88 -4.10 12.39
C THR A 8 -3.62 -2.80 12.58
N TYR A 9 -2.99 -1.67 12.34
CA TYR A 9 -3.53 -0.35 12.65
C TYR A 9 -3.46 0.58 11.45
N ARG A 10 -4.39 1.55 11.39
CA ARG A 10 -4.30 2.69 10.47
C ARG A 10 -4.47 3.98 11.25
N VAL A 11 -3.61 4.95 10.95
CA VAL A 11 -3.76 6.33 11.43
C VAL A 11 -4.51 7.12 10.37
N ARG A 12 -5.56 7.81 10.79
CA ARG A 12 -6.39 8.61 9.88
C ARG A 12 -6.60 10.00 10.45
N PRO A 13 -6.48 11.07 9.62
CA PRO A 13 -6.79 12.43 10.07
C PRO A 13 -8.29 12.56 10.35
N CYS A 14 -8.64 13.39 11.32
CA CYS A 14 -10.04 13.73 11.65
C CYS A 14 -10.62 14.65 10.58
N ASN A 15 -11.24 14.08 9.55
CA ASN A 15 -11.86 14.81 8.46
C ASN A 15 -13.07 14.05 7.89
N SER A 16 -13.79 14.67 6.95
CA SER A 16 -14.98 14.10 6.32
C SER A 16 -14.69 12.79 5.56
N PHE A 17 -13.50 12.63 4.96
CA PHE A 17 -13.12 11.39 4.27
C PHE A 17 -13.01 10.22 5.24
N THR A 18 -12.46 10.45 6.44
CA THR A 18 -12.37 9.43 7.47
C THR A 18 -13.74 9.03 8.02
N LEU A 19 -14.63 10.01 8.21
CA LEU A 19 -16.03 9.73 8.59
C LEU A 19 -16.76 8.92 7.51
N ASP A 20 -16.57 9.26 6.24
CA ASP A 20 -17.15 8.52 5.12
C ASP A 20 -16.59 7.08 5.03
N GLU A 21 -15.27 6.90 5.22
CA GLU A 21 -14.61 5.59 5.24
C GLU A 21 -15.22 4.69 6.35
N LEU A 22 -15.41 5.24 7.54
CA LEU A 22 -15.95 4.50 8.67
C LEU A 22 -17.48 4.25 8.56
N SER A 23 -18.23 5.25 8.13
CA SER A 23 -19.69 5.13 8.00
C SER A 23 -20.12 4.14 6.91
N ARG A 24 -19.39 4.14 5.81
CA ARG A 24 -19.64 3.25 4.68
C ARG A 24 -18.88 1.94 4.76
N GLY A 25 -17.99 1.77 5.72
CA GLY A 25 -17.26 0.52 5.97
C GLY A 25 -16.36 0.10 4.80
N TYR A 26 -15.47 0.96 4.35
CA TYR A 26 -14.52 0.60 3.28
C TYR A 26 -13.08 0.89 3.66
N LEU A 27 -12.14 0.30 2.93
CA LEU A 27 -10.74 0.69 2.90
C LEU A 27 -10.43 1.46 1.62
N TRP A 28 -9.75 2.59 1.78
CA TRP A 28 -9.27 3.38 0.66
C TRP A 28 -7.92 2.87 0.17
N PHE A 29 -7.86 2.56 -1.13
CA PHE A 29 -6.65 2.19 -1.84
C PHE A 29 -6.19 3.35 -2.72
N SER A 30 -5.09 3.97 -2.35
CA SER A 30 -4.51 5.09 -3.09
C SER A 30 -3.78 4.60 -4.33
N ARG A 31 -3.91 5.34 -5.43
CA ARG A 31 -3.05 5.11 -6.59
C ARG A 31 -1.68 5.76 -6.36
N PRO A 32 -0.59 5.07 -6.71
CA PRO A 32 0.76 5.61 -6.58
C PRO A 32 0.96 6.94 -7.31
N THR A 33 0.31 7.13 -8.46
CA THR A 33 0.34 8.38 -9.24
C THR A 33 -0.13 9.61 -8.46
N CYS A 34 -0.79 9.40 -7.33
CA CYS A 34 -1.32 10.46 -6.48
C CYS A 34 -0.43 10.80 -5.28
N TYR A 35 0.63 10.04 -5.06
CA TYR A 35 1.62 10.37 -4.03
C TYR A 35 2.41 11.60 -4.47
N LYS A 36 2.30 12.66 -3.67
CA LYS A 36 3.08 13.90 -3.89
C LYS A 36 4.52 13.79 -3.40
N ASP A 37 4.76 12.86 -2.50
CA ASP A 37 6.07 12.62 -1.93
C ASP A 37 6.84 11.61 -2.82
N THR A 38 7.83 12.13 -3.54
CA THR A 38 8.71 11.33 -4.41
C THR A 38 9.60 10.36 -3.65
N GLU A 39 9.65 10.50 -2.32
CA GLU A 39 10.44 9.61 -1.44
C GLU A 39 9.58 8.50 -0.83
N ASP A 40 8.24 8.63 -0.89
CA ASP A 40 7.34 7.54 -0.53
C ASP A 40 7.28 6.54 -1.68
N ALA A 41 7.97 5.42 -1.48
CA ALA A 41 8.12 4.30 -2.39
C ALA A 41 8.72 4.63 -3.76
N ASN A 42 9.25 5.84 -3.94
CA ASN A 42 9.82 6.35 -5.20
C ASN A 42 8.93 6.10 -6.45
N ILE A 43 7.66 5.86 -6.21
CA ILE A 43 6.68 5.45 -7.21
C ILE A 43 6.33 6.64 -8.09
N ALA A 44 6.13 7.81 -7.46
CA ALA A 44 5.79 9.02 -8.21
C ALA A 44 6.96 9.46 -9.09
N ALA A 45 8.20 9.39 -8.60
CA ALA A 45 9.39 9.66 -9.40
C ALA A 45 9.54 8.62 -10.52
N PHE A 46 9.29 7.36 -10.21
CA PHE A 46 9.38 6.26 -11.17
C PHE A 46 8.30 6.34 -12.25
N ILE A 47 7.06 6.67 -11.90
CA ILE A 47 5.95 6.78 -12.85
C ILE A 47 5.99 8.12 -13.61
N ASN A 48 6.48 9.18 -12.99
CA ASN A 48 6.59 10.49 -13.62
C ASN A 48 7.83 10.63 -14.52
N ASP A 49 8.87 9.83 -14.31
CA ASP A 49 10.01 9.72 -15.22
C ASP A 49 9.82 8.53 -16.15
N THR A 50 8.90 8.66 -17.10
CA THR A 50 8.60 7.64 -18.10
C THR A 50 9.82 7.26 -18.93
N ASP A 51 10.72 8.20 -19.20
CA ASP A 51 11.95 7.96 -19.97
C ASP A 51 12.95 7.11 -19.16
N ALA A 52 13.06 7.34 -17.86
CA ALA A 52 13.90 6.51 -16.99
C ALA A 52 13.35 5.09 -16.88
N ILE A 53 12.02 4.94 -16.79
CA ILE A 53 11.36 3.62 -16.78
C ILE A 53 11.59 2.93 -18.12
N GLU A 54 11.39 3.63 -19.24
CA GLU A 54 11.61 3.08 -20.56
C GLU A 54 13.05 2.58 -20.72
N ARG A 55 14.04 3.40 -20.37
CA ARG A 55 15.44 3.01 -20.40
C ARG A 55 15.75 1.79 -19.51
N GLY A 56 15.21 1.79 -18.26
CA GLY A 56 15.40 0.68 -17.35
C GLY A 56 14.81 -0.63 -17.87
N LEU A 57 13.59 -0.58 -18.41
CA LEU A 57 12.93 -1.75 -19.00
C LEU A 57 13.62 -2.23 -20.27
N LEU A 58 14.07 -1.33 -21.15
CA LEU A 58 14.88 -1.69 -22.32
C LEU A 58 16.18 -2.38 -21.91
N HIS A 59 16.88 -1.84 -20.91
CA HIS A 59 18.10 -2.43 -20.37
C HIS A 59 17.85 -3.81 -19.76
N ALA A 60 16.72 -4.00 -19.10
CA ALA A 60 16.28 -5.29 -18.59
C ALA A 60 15.81 -6.27 -19.69
N GLY A 61 15.80 -5.84 -20.96
CA GLY A 61 15.51 -6.69 -22.13
C GLY A 61 14.03 -6.73 -22.51
N TYR A 62 13.21 -5.80 -22.03
CA TYR A 62 11.84 -5.66 -22.52
C TYR A 62 11.79 -5.14 -23.96
N ARG A 63 10.83 -5.60 -24.74
CA ARG A 63 10.62 -5.07 -26.07
C ARG A 63 9.97 -3.70 -26.01
N LYS A 64 10.47 -2.77 -26.84
CA LYS A 64 9.98 -1.40 -26.88
C LYS A 64 8.46 -1.29 -27.06
N GLU A 65 7.90 -2.14 -27.91
CA GLU A 65 6.45 -2.17 -28.23
C GLU A 65 5.58 -2.56 -27.02
N CYS A 66 6.17 -3.23 -26.05
CA CYS A 66 5.44 -3.70 -24.87
C CYS A 66 5.62 -2.81 -23.65
N ILE A 67 6.63 -1.93 -23.65
CA ILE A 67 6.96 -1.09 -22.50
C ILE A 67 5.78 -0.21 -22.11
N GLY A 68 5.12 0.43 -23.06
CA GLY A 68 3.94 1.26 -22.78
C GLY A 68 2.81 0.50 -22.08
N LYS A 69 2.61 -0.78 -22.44
CA LYS A 69 1.65 -1.66 -21.76
C LYS A 69 2.07 -1.94 -20.32
N TYR A 70 3.35 -2.23 -20.08
CA TYR A 70 3.86 -2.51 -18.72
C TYR A 70 3.81 -1.30 -17.84
N ILE A 71 4.22 -0.12 -18.33
CA ILE A 71 4.09 1.14 -17.60
C ILE A 71 2.63 1.37 -17.21
N LYS A 72 1.71 1.16 -18.14
CA LYS A 72 0.28 1.28 -17.88
C LYS A 72 -0.20 0.28 -16.83
N GLU A 73 0.20 -0.98 -16.91
CA GLU A 73 -0.15 -2.00 -15.92
C GLU A 73 0.42 -1.67 -14.54
N MET A 74 1.66 -1.20 -14.45
CA MET A 74 2.28 -0.74 -13.20
C MET A 74 1.58 0.48 -12.61
N SER A 75 0.96 1.33 -13.42
CA SER A 75 0.16 2.47 -12.93
C SER A 75 -1.22 2.06 -12.38
N TYR A 76 -1.71 0.85 -12.73
CA TYR A 76 -2.95 0.28 -12.20
C TYR A 76 -2.68 -0.51 -10.92
N ILE A 77 -2.33 0.22 -9.86
CA ILE A 77 -2.06 -0.33 -8.53
C ILE A 77 -2.86 0.45 -7.52
N GLY A 78 -3.34 -0.25 -6.51
CA GLY A 78 -3.93 0.35 -5.33
C GLY A 78 -3.17 -0.09 -4.10
N ILE A 79 -2.80 0.86 -3.24
CA ILE A 79 -2.06 0.61 -2.01
C ILE A 79 -2.89 1.08 -0.82
N CYS A 80 -3.06 0.20 0.14
CA CYS A 80 -3.62 0.52 1.44
C CYS A 80 -2.56 0.27 2.52
N CYS A 81 -2.19 1.33 3.23
CA CYS A 81 -1.13 1.32 4.23
C CYS A 81 -1.67 1.10 5.62
N PHE A 82 -0.96 0.30 6.40
CA PHE A 82 -1.21 0.00 7.80
C PHE A 82 0.10 0.17 8.58
N THR A 83 0.03 0.13 9.90
CA THR A 83 1.20 0.03 10.77
C THR A 83 1.05 -1.19 11.67
N GLU A 84 2.17 -1.83 11.95
CA GLU A 84 2.21 -3.06 12.73
C GLU A 84 1.91 -2.86 14.21
N GLU A 85 2.24 -1.68 14.72
CA GLU A 85 2.07 -1.32 16.12
C GLU A 85 1.10 -0.15 16.26
N LYS A 86 0.38 -0.11 17.39
CA LYS A 86 -0.48 1.02 17.72
C LYS A 86 0.37 2.27 17.96
N PRO A 87 0.28 3.29 17.10
CA PRO A 87 0.96 4.54 17.34
C PRO A 87 0.30 5.27 18.51
N ILE A 88 1.11 5.72 19.48
CA ILE A 88 0.64 6.39 20.69
C ILE A 88 1.29 7.78 20.77
N GLY A 89 0.50 8.77 21.14
CA GLY A 89 0.97 10.10 21.48
C GLY A 89 1.84 10.72 20.37
N ARG A 90 3.02 11.16 20.72
CA ARG A 90 3.95 11.84 19.80
C ARG A 90 4.31 11.04 18.53
N ASN A 91 4.13 9.72 18.54
CA ASN A 91 4.40 8.89 17.38
C ASN A 91 3.42 9.14 16.21
N LEU A 92 2.26 9.74 16.48
CA LEU A 92 1.30 10.13 15.45
C LEU A 92 1.88 11.15 14.45
N ILE A 93 2.87 11.96 14.86
CA ILE A 93 3.53 12.92 13.97
C ILE A 93 4.30 12.24 12.81
N ASN A 94 4.62 10.96 12.94
CA ASN A 94 5.27 10.20 11.87
C ASN A 94 4.32 9.93 10.70
N PHE A 95 3.00 10.11 10.87
CA PHE A 95 2.00 9.91 9.84
C PHE A 95 1.60 11.25 9.22
N PRO A 96 1.46 11.33 7.89
CA PRO A 96 1.18 12.58 7.20
C PRO A 96 -0.10 13.26 7.72
N ARG A 97 0.03 14.51 8.14
CA ARG A 97 -1.09 15.36 8.63
C ARG A 97 -1.76 14.84 9.90
N CYS A 98 -1.13 13.93 10.64
CA CYS A 98 -1.68 13.35 11.85
C CYS A 98 -0.96 13.85 13.10
N ARG A 99 -1.73 14.22 14.12
CA ARG A 99 -1.31 14.62 15.46
C ARG A 99 -2.35 14.13 16.46
N GLU A 100 -2.09 14.25 17.75
CA GLU A 100 -3.01 13.83 18.80
C GLU A 100 -4.37 14.54 18.78
N ASP A 101 -4.37 15.80 18.34
CA ASP A 101 -5.58 16.64 18.28
C ASP A 101 -6.39 16.48 17.00
N ASN A 102 -5.86 15.82 15.99
CA ASN A 102 -6.50 15.73 14.69
C ASN A 102 -6.41 14.35 14.02
N ALA A 103 -6.11 13.31 14.77
CA ALA A 103 -6.02 11.96 14.24
C ALA A 103 -6.74 10.93 15.12
N ILE A 104 -7.17 9.86 14.47
CA ILE A 104 -7.67 8.64 15.11
C ILE A 104 -6.81 7.46 14.72
N VAL A 105 -6.82 6.41 15.55
CA VAL A 105 -6.15 5.15 15.26
C VAL A 105 -7.20 4.05 15.17
N ILE A 106 -7.29 3.39 14.02
CA ILE A 106 -8.24 2.31 13.78
C ILE A 106 -7.48 0.99 13.87
N LYS A 107 -7.94 0.10 14.74
CA LYS A 107 -7.41 -1.24 14.94
C LYS A 107 -8.24 -2.24 14.15
N TYR A 108 -7.58 -3.02 13.33
CA TYR A 108 -8.20 -4.06 12.51
C TYR A 108 -7.77 -5.44 12.98
N ASN A 109 -8.68 -6.41 12.88
CA ASN A 109 -8.34 -7.81 13.01
C ASN A 109 -7.62 -8.26 11.72
N ARG A 110 -6.31 -8.47 11.82
CA ARG A 110 -5.44 -8.76 10.67
C ARG A 110 -5.81 -10.06 9.96
N ASN A 111 -6.19 -11.09 10.73
CA ASN A 111 -6.57 -12.38 10.17
C ASN A 111 -7.91 -12.32 9.43
N LYS A 112 -8.89 -11.58 9.97
CA LYS A 112 -10.16 -11.37 9.26
C LYS A 112 -9.96 -10.59 7.96
N LEU A 113 -9.11 -9.57 7.99
CA LEU A 113 -8.75 -8.78 6.80
C LEU A 113 -8.07 -9.65 5.74
N LYS A 114 -7.08 -10.45 6.15
CA LYS A 114 -6.39 -11.41 5.27
C LYS A 114 -7.39 -12.38 4.63
N ASN A 115 -8.21 -13.05 5.43
CA ASN A 115 -9.23 -13.99 4.95
C ASN A 115 -10.25 -13.36 4.01
N PHE A 116 -10.64 -12.11 4.28
CA PHE A 116 -11.51 -11.35 3.40
C PHE A 116 -10.87 -11.11 2.03
N PHE A 117 -9.63 -10.59 2.02
CA PHE A 117 -8.94 -10.28 0.77
C PHE A 117 -8.54 -11.51 -0.03
N GLU A 118 -8.18 -12.62 0.61
CA GLU A 118 -7.88 -13.87 -0.08
C GLU A 118 -9.07 -14.45 -0.85
N LYS A 119 -10.28 -14.16 -0.38
CA LYS A 119 -11.54 -14.59 -1.02
C LYS A 119 -12.16 -13.52 -1.92
N HIS A 120 -11.67 -12.28 -1.86
CA HIS A 120 -12.25 -11.17 -2.60
C HIS A 120 -11.85 -11.20 -4.08
N PRO A 121 -12.75 -10.84 -5.03
CA PRO A 121 -12.43 -10.84 -6.46
C PRO A 121 -11.26 -9.94 -6.84
N LYS A 122 -11.01 -8.89 -6.03
CA LYS A 122 -9.82 -8.02 -6.15
C LYS A 122 -8.73 -8.56 -5.22
N HIS A 123 -8.13 -9.68 -5.59
CA HIS A 123 -7.07 -10.30 -4.79
C HIS A 123 -5.87 -9.37 -4.65
N PRO A 124 -5.28 -9.27 -3.45
CA PRO A 124 -3.99 -8.61 -3.28
C PRO A 124 -2.88 -9.44 -3.91
N LEU A 125 -1.72 -8.81 -4.12
CA LEU A 125 -0.48 -9.55 -4.33
C LEU A 125 -0.19 -10.38 -3.08
N LEU A 126 0.21 -11.61 -3.25
CA LEU A 126 0.50 -12.52 -2.14
C LEU A 126 1.95 -12.36 -1.65
N PRO A 127 2.16 -12.41 -0.32
CA PRO A 127 1.18 -12.52 0.76
C PRO A 127 0.28 -11.29 0.87
N CYS A 128 -0.86 -11.37 1.55
CA CYS A 128 -1.83 -10.27 1.63
C CYS A 128 -1.23 -8.99 2.22
N PHE A 129 -0.42 -9.12 3.27
CA PHE A 129 0.29 -8.02 3.89
C PHE A 129 1.78 -8.10 3.57
N HIS A 130 2.33 -6.96 3.22
CA HIS A 130 3.71 -6.78 2.84
C HIS A 130 4.39 -5.79 3.76
N ASN A 131 5.40 -6.22 4.49
CA ASN A 131 6.22 -5.34 5.30
C ASN A 131 7.00 -4.40 4.41
N VAL A 132 7.03 -3.15 4.78
CA VAL A 132 7.83 -2.14 4.07
C VAL A 132 9.30 -2.29 4.45
N ILE A 133 10.15 -2.24 3.45
CA ILE A 133 11.60 -2.25 3.60
C ILE A 133 12.08 -0.80 3.57
N TYR A 134 12.74 -0.37 4.63
CA TYR A 134 13.26 0.97 4.77
C TYR A 134 14.71 1.03 4.29
N ASP A 135 14.98 1.86 3.28
CA ASP A 135 16.29 2.00 2.65
C ASP A 135 16.67 3.49 2.53
N LYS A 136 17.95 3.79 2.71
CA LYS A 136 18.48 5.16 2.49
C LYS A 136 18.34 5.61 1.03
N ASN A 137 18.38 4.67 0.11
CA ASN A 137 18.21 4.89 -1.32
C ASN A 137 17.18 3.91 -1.89
N PRO A 138 15.88 4.08 -1.58
CA PRO A 138 14.87 3.18 -2.08
C PRO A 138 14.77 3.36 -3.59
N THR A 139 15.08 2.33 -4.30
CA THR A 139 14.88 2.21 -5.74
C THR A 139 15.76 3.09 -6.63
N LYS A 140 16.96 2.66 -6.90
CA LYS A 140 17.60 3.01 -8.17
C LYS A 140 17.08 2.03 -9.23
N LEU A 141 16.74 2.55 -10.41
CA LEU A 141 16.42 1.76 -11.64
C LEU A 141 17.50 0.71 -11.96
N GLU A 142 18.74 0.91 -11.50
CA GLU A 142 19.83 -0.05 -11.54
C GLU A 142 19.52 -1.40 -10.90
N GLN A 143 18.48 -1.48 -10.06
CA GLN A 143 18.03 -2.77 -9.52
C GLN A 143 17.31 -3.63 -10.57
N PHE A 144 16.85 -3.06 -11.69
CA PHE A 144 16.36 -3.85 -12.83
C PHE A 144 17.46 -4.70 -13.46
N ASP A 145 18.73 -4.29 -13.39
CA ASP A 145 19.84 -5.11 -13.84
C ASP A 145 19.97 -6.43 -13.08
N LYS A 146 19.59 -6.43 -11.82
CA LYS A 146 19.59 -7.67 -11.03
C LYS A 146 18.57 -8.69 -11.52
N TRP A 147 17.58 -8.28 -12.31
CA TRP A 147 16.62 -9.19 -12.93
C TRP A 147 17.17 -9.89 -14.17
N SER A 148 18.26 -9.40 -14.74
CA SER A 148 18.93 -10.08 -15.84
C SER A 148 19.39 -11.50 -15.47
N PHE A 149 19.62 -11.80 -14.18
CA PHE A 149 20.00 -13.14 -13.74
C PHE A 149 18.84 -14.13 -13.76
N LEU A 150 17.59 -13.67 -13.63
CA LEU A 150 16.41 -14.54 -13.72
C LEU A 150 16.20 -15.10 -15.13
N VAL A 151 16.79 -14.48 -16.14
CA VAL A 151 16.76 -14.92 -17.53
C VAL A 151 17.98 -15.73 -17.93
N LYS A 152 18.89 -16.00 -17.00
CA LYS A 152 20.06 -16.87 -17.21
C LYS A 152 19.81 -18.24 -16.61
N ASP A 153 20.31 -19.28 -17.28
CA ASP A 153 20.39 -20.62 -16.70
C ASP A 153 21.52 -20.70 -15.65
N ASP A 154 21.65 -21.85 -14.99
CA ASP A 154 22.65 -22.11 -13.97
C ASP A 154 24.09 -22.01 -14.49
N PHE A 155 24.30 -22.02 -15.82
CA PHE A 155 25.57 -21.86 -16.49
C PHE A 155 25.84 -20.43 -16.97
N GLY A 156 24.95 -19.49 -16.65
CA GLY A 156 25.05 -18.09 -17.04
C GLY A 156 24.59 -17.79 -18.47
N ASN A 157 24.06 -18.77 -19.19
CA ASN A 157 23.50 -18.58 -20.52
C ASN A 157 22.09 -17.99 -20.43
N ARG A 158 21.73 -17.15 -21.41
CA ARG A 158 20.35 -16.64 -21.46
C ARG A 158 19.38 -17.77 -21.80
N LYS A 159 18.57 -18.18 -20.84
CA LYS A 159 17.48 -19.14 -21.01
C LYS A 159 16.34 -18.55 -21.86
N TYR A 160 16.08 -17.25 -21.70
CA TYR A 160 15.07 -16.51 -22.44
C TYR A 160 15.72 -15.42 -23.29
N LYS A 161 15.26 -15.25 -24.52
CA LYS A 161 15.73 -14.18 -25.42
C LYS A 161 15.31 -12.78 -24.96
N THR A 162 14.19 -12.72 -24.22
CA THR A 162 13.63 -11.49 -23.68
C THR A 162 13.03 -11.77 -22.31
N ILE A 163 13.01 -10.75 -21.43
CA ILE A 163 12.35 -10.84 -20.13
C ILE A 163 10.85 -11.10 -20.26
N GLN A 164 10.25 -10.73 -21.40
CA GLN A 164 8.86 -11.03 -21.71
C GLN A 164 8.59 -12.52 -21.87
N GLY A 165 9.49 -13.24 -22.55
CA GLY A 165 9.40 -14.69 -22.66
C GLY A 165 9.43 -15.33 -21.28
N PHE A 166 10.35 -14.83 -20.41
CA PHE A 166 10.41 -15.27 -19.02
C PHE A 166 9.12 -14.97 -18.25
N LEU A 167 8.60 -13.73 -18.30
CA LEU A 167 7.38 -13.34 -17.58
C LEU A 167 6.12 -14.01 -18.14
N HIS A 168 6.11 -14.39 -19.42
CA HIS A 168 5.02 -15.16 -19.99
C HIS A 168 4.91 -16.56 -19.34
N GLU A 169 6.04 -17.20 -19.12
CA GLU A 169 6.13 -18.50 -18.45
C GLU A 169 6.05 -18.39 -16.92
N HIS A 170 6.46 -17.23 -16.38
CA HIS A 170 6.53 -16.96 -14.95
C HIS A 170 5.80 -15.65 -14.56
N PRO A 171 4.47 -15.56 -14.73
CA PRO A 171 3.71 -14.31 -14.53
C PRO A 171 3.81 -13.77 -13.08
N ARG A 172 4.09 -14.64 -12.10
CA ARG A 172 4.31 -14.23 -10.70
C ARG A 172 5.58 -13.41 -10.48
N GLU A 173 6.53 -13.45 -11.41
CA GLU A 173 7.74 -12.63 -11.30
C GLU A 173 7.46 -11.14 -11.57
N LEU A 174 6.47 -10.82 -12.40
CA LEU A 174 5.99 -9.45 -12.55
C LEU A 174 5.41 -8.92 -11.22
N ASP A 175 4.65 -9.76 -10.53
CA ASP A 175 4.11 -9.41 -9.22
C ASP A 175 5.23 -9.13 -8.21
N LYS A 176 6.32 -9.89 -8.23
CA LYS A 176 7.50 -9.64 -7.39
C LYS A 176 8.19 -8.31 -7.72
N LEU A 177 8.27 -7.94 -9.00
CA LEU A 177 8.82 -6.65 -9.41
C LEU A 177 7.96 -5.50 -8.88
N ILE A 178 6.68 -5.54 -9.15
CA ILE A 178 5.71 -4.57 -8.65
C ILE A 178 5.85 -4.45 -7.13
N PHE A 179 5.94 -5.59 -6.46
CA PHE A 179 6.14 -5.71 -5.05
C PHE A 179 7.39 -4.98 -4.56
N MET A 180 8.55 -5.27 -5.16
CA MET A 180 9.82 -4.63 -4.77
C MET A 180 9.77 -3.10 -4.91
N LEU A 181 9.07 -2.60 -5.91
CA LEU A 181 8.92 -1.17 -6.14
C LEU A 181 8.03 -0.49 -5.08
N TYR A 182 6.97 -1.18 -4.64
CA TYR A 182 5.92 -0.59 -3.81
C TYR A 182 6.05 -0.91 -2.32
N THR A 183 7.05 -1.70 -1.92
CA THR A 183 7.34 -1.99 -0.52
C THR A 183 8.67 -1.40 -0.03
N ARG A 184 9.40 -0.63 -0.86
CA ARG A 184 10.62 0.05 -0.43
C ARG A 184 10.39 1.54 -0.34
N ILE A 185 10.65 2.11 0.83
CA ILE A 185 10.54 3.55 1.08
C ILE A 185 11.80 4.07 1.76
N ASN A 186 11.94 5.41 1.79
CA ASN A 186 13.08 6.04 2.43
C ASN A 186 13.10 5.73 3.93
N SER A 187 14.28 5.45 4.49
CA SER A 187 14.48 5.11 5.90
C SER A 187 14.03 6.20 6.88
N ARG A 188 13.84 7.44 6.44
CA ARG A 188 13.26 8.50 7.28
C ARG A 188 11.84 8.18 7.77
N PHE A 189 11.13 7.29 7.05
CA PHE A 189 9.78 6.84 7.42
C PHE A 189 9.76 5.56 8.27
N GLU A 190 10.92 5.02 8.67
CA GLU A 190 11.04 3.75 9.42
C GLU A 190 10.20 3.73 10.70
N LYS A 191 10.01 4.89 11.33
CA LYS A 191 9.15 5.03 12.53
C LYS A 191 7.67 4.77 12.27
N GLN A 192 7.24 4.69 11.02
CA GLN A 192 5.87 4.31 10.68
C GLN A 192 5.62 2.82 10.84
N ASN A 193 6.68 2.00 10.79
CA ASN A 193 6.61 0.54 10.87
C ASN A 193 5.48 -0.03 10.00
N GLU A 194 5.54 0.32 8.71
CA GLU A 194 4.42 0.18 7.78
C GLU A 194 4.35 -1.22 7.17
N GLU A 195 3.13 -1.73 7.05
CA GLU A 195 2.80 -2.85 6.17
C GLU A 195 1.73 -2.43 5.15
N ARG A 196 1.73 -3.04 3.97
CA ARG A 196 0.85 -2.67 2.84
C ARG A 196 0.05 -3.84 2.32
N ILE A 197 -1.22 -3.57 1.98
CA ILE A 197 -1.98 -4.42 1.05
C ILE A 197 -1.87 -3.78 -0.32
N ILE A 198 -1.40 -4.55 -1.31
CA ILE A 198 -1.17 -4.08 -2.68
C ILE A 198 -2.07 -4.86 -3.61
N ILE A 199 -2.90 -4.17 -4.37
CA ILE A 199 -3.73 -4.74 -5.41
C ILE A 199 -3.24 -4.21 -6.76
N ALA A 200 -3.01 -5.10 -7.71
CA ALA A 200 -2.39 -4.74 -8.98
C ALA A 200 -3.11 -5.33 -10.20
N GLY A 201 -2.82 -4.77 -11.34
CA GLY A 201 -3.23 -5.28 -12.65
C GLY A 201 -4.73 -5.26 -12.86
N ARG A 202 -5.28 -6.36 -13.38
CA ARG A 202 -6.70 -6.51 -13.71
C ARG A 202 -7.66 -6.33 -12.53
N ASN A 203 -7.18 -6.48 -11.32
CA ASN A 203 -7.98 -6.39 -10.10
C ASN A 203 -8.23 -4.94 -9.66
N VAL A 204 -7.51 -3.99 -10.22
CA VAL A 204 -7.70 -2.56 -9.96
C VAL A 204 -8.79 -2.02 -10.87
N PRO A 205 -9.79 -1.30 -10.34
CA PRO A 205 -10.82 -0.68 -11.16
C PRO A 205 -10.21 0.27 -12.20
N ARG A 206 -10.55 0.04 -13.46
CA ARG A 206 -10.16 0.90 -14.58
C ARG A 206 -11.17 2.03 -14.71
N HIS A 207 -11.10 3.01 -13.83
CA HIS A 207 -11.80 4.27 -14.01
C HIS A 207 -10.88 5.29 -14.68
N ASN A 208 -11.45 6.34 -15.26
CA ASN A 208 -10.75 7.40 -15.98
C ASN A 208 -9.44 7.79 -15.33
N ASN A 209 -8.46 8.23 -16.08
CA ASN A 209 -7.09 8.56 -15.69
C ASN A 209 -6.96 9.51 -14.48
N GLU A 210 -8.07 10.09 -14.03
CA GLU A 210 -8.17 11.06 -12.93
C GLU A 210 -8.45 10.46 -11.55
N THR A 211 -8.71 9.15 -11.46
CA THR A 211 -9.05 8.55 -10.16
C THR A 211 -7.82 8.43 -9.28
N ILE A 212 -7.81 9.18 -8.18
CA ILE A 212 -6.74 9.20 -7.17
C ILE A 212 -6.66 7.92 -6.33
N GLY A 213 -7.66 7.06 -6.44
CA GLY A 213 -7.78 5.79 -5.71
C GLY A 213 -9.16 5.18 -5.90
N TYR A 214 -9.45 4.17 -5.11
CA TYR A 214 -10.75 3.49 -5.09
C TYR A 214 -10.99 2.88 -3.70
N ASN A 215 -12.25 2.58 -3.41
CA ASN A 215 -12.64 1.92 -2.17
C ASN A 215 -12.94 0.44 -2.36
N ILE A 216 -12.71 -0.34 -1.30
CA ILE A 216 -13.14 -1.72 -1.19
C ILE A 216 -13.94 -1.85 0.10
N GLN A 217 -15.21 -2.22 -0.02
CA GLN A 217 -16.09 -2.48 1.11
C GLN A 217 -15.53 -3.65 1.92
N ILE A 218 -15.46 -3.49 3.23
CA ILE A 218 -15.01 -4.51 4.17
C ILE A 218 -16.12 -4.88 5.16
N PRO A 219 -16.14 -6.11 5.67
CA PRO A 219 -17.07 -6.49 6.72
C PRO A 219 -16.86 -5.65 7.99
N ALA A 220 -17.95 -5.23 8.62
CA ALA A 220 -17.89 -4.38 9.81
C ALA A 220 -17.12 -5.02 10.99
N ASP A 221 -17.10 -6.34 11.08
CA ASP A 221 -16.41 -7.11 12.13
C ASP A 221 -14.88 -7.18 11.95
N VAL A 222 -14.37 -6.65 10.83
CA VAL A 222 -12.93 -6.50 10.59
C VAL A 222 -12.35 -5.37 11.44
N ILE A 223 -13.12 -4.30 11.67
CA ILE A 223 -12.74 -3.23 12.60
C ILE A 223 -12.95 -3.73 14.02
N ASP A 224 -11.87 -3.78 14.80
CA ASP A 224 -11.89 -4.21 16.20
C ASP A 224 -12.17 -3.03 17.15
N THR A 225 -11.39 -1.96 17.02
CA THR A 225 -11.46 -0.79 17.91
C THR A 225 -11.10 0.48 17.15
N VAL A 226 -11.71 1.59 17.51
CA VAL A 226 -11.34 2.93 17.03
C VAL A 226 -10.92 3.77 18.23
N TYR A 227 -9.66 4.14 18.28
CA TYR A 227 -9.10 4.98 19.34
C TYR A 227 -9.22 6.44 18.96
N VAL A 228 -9.86 7.22 19.82
CA VAL A 228 -10.07 8.65 19.65
C VAL A 228 -9.48 9.36 20.86
N TYR A 229 -8.55 10.28 20.64
CA TYR A 229 -7.94 11.04 21.72
C TYR A 229 -8.87 12.13 22.24
N SER A 230 -8.78 12.44 23.54
CA SER A 230 -9.60 13.48 24.17
C SER A 230 -9.35 14.88 23.60
N SER A 231 -8.18 15.10 23.00
CA SER A 231 -7.79 16.35 22.30
C SER A 231 -8.44 16.54 20.93
N VAL A 232 -9.06 15.50 20.35
CA VAL A 232 -9.80 15.61 19.09
C VAL A 232 -11.04 16.45 19.28
N ALA A 233 -11.34 17.32 18.31
CA ALA A 233 -12.48 18.22 18.34
C ALA A 233 -13.80 17.50 18.65
N GLU A 234 -14.65 18.11 19.47
CA GLU A 234 -15.87 17.49 19.99
C GLU A 234 -16.87 17.17 18.89
N ASP A 235 -17.07 18.07 17.94
CA ASP A 235 -17.95 17.87 16.79
C ASP A 235 -17.57 16.64 15.93
N PHE A 236 -16.28 16.33 15.84
CA PHE A 236 -15.81 15.12 15.14
C PHE A 236 -16.11 13.87 15.98
N ARG A 237 -15.91 13.93 17.30
CA ARG A 237 -16.20 12.81 18.21
C ARG A 237 -17.69 12.49 18.23
N GLU A 238 -18.56 13.51 18.25
CA GLU A 238 -20.01 13.36 18.17
C GLU A 238 -20.43 12.64 16.89
N LYS A 239 -19.96 13.13 15.73
CA LYS A 239 -20.24 12.48 14.42
C LYS A 239 -19.76 11.04 14.35
N MET A 240 -18.63 10.71 14.99
CA MET A 240 -18.17 9.33 15.07
C MET A 240 -19.09 8.44 15.90
N ASN A 241 -19.62 8.93 17.02
CA ASN A 241 -20.55 8.20 17.88
C ASN A 241 -21.88 7.92 17.17
N GLU A 242 -22.25 8.72 16.18
CA GLU A 242 -23.45 8.52 15.37
C GLU A 242 -23.27 7.41 14.30
N ILE A 243 -22.06 6.89 14.07
CA ILE A 243 -21.82 5.82 13.10
C ILE A 243 -22.15 4.46 13.72
N PRO A 244 -23.26 3.79 13.33
CA PRO A 244 -23.74 2.58 14.01
C PRO A 244 -22.76 1.41 13.96
N SER A 245 -21.98 1.29 12.87
CA SER A 245 -21.03 0.18 12.64
C SER A 245 -19.84 0.20 13.57
N ILE A 246 -19.51 1.34 14.21
CA ILE A 246 -18.37 1.53 15.08
C ILE A 246 -18.70 2.10 16.46
N ALA A 247 -19.91 2.56 16.71
CA ALA A 247 -20.30 3.24 17.95
C ALA A 247 -19.90 2.46 19.22
N ASN A 248 -20.07 1.14 19.20
CA ASN A 248 -19.67 0.26 20.30
C ASN A 248 -18.18 -0.15 20.30
N LYS A 249 -17.39 0.38 19.37
CA LYS A 249 -15.95 0.08 19.21
C LYS A 249 -15.07 1.28 19.51
N ILE A 250 -15.67 2.43 19.81
CA ILE A 250 -14.93 3.65 20.11
C ILE A 250 -14.37 3.58 21.53
N VAL A 251 -13.07 3.84 21.63
CA VAL A 251 -12.36 3.98 22.91
C VAL A 251 -11.75 5.37 22.97
N HIS A 252 -12.16 6.13 23.96
CA HIS A 252 -11.61 7.46 24.22
C HIS A 252 -10.31 7.33 25.03
N GLU A 253 -9.22 7.85 24.50
CA GLU A 253 -7.92 7.86 25.16
C GLU A 253 -7.57 9.26 25.68
N ILE A 254 -7.08 9.30 26.90
CA ILE A 254 -6.55 10.52 27.50
C ILE A 254 -5.09 10.64 27.09
N VAL A 255 -4.73 11.77 26.51
CA VAL A 255 -3.32 12.13 26.28
C VAL A 255 -2.68 12.36 27.62
N LYS A 256 -1.66 11.55 27.95
CA LYS A 256 -0.86 11.71 29.16
C LYS A 256 0.39 12.54 28.88
#